data_1848789092625757babfb07a040f4ff0
#
_entry.id   1848789092625757babfb07a040f4ff0
#
_cell.length_a   1.000
_cell.length_b   1.000
_cell.length_c   1.000
_cell.angle_alpha   90.00
_cell.angle_beta   90.00
_cell.angle_gamma   90.00
#
_symmetry.space_group_name_H-M   'P 1'
#
loop_
_entity.id
_entity.type
_entity.pdbx_description
1 polymer ?
#
loop_
_entity_poly.entity_id
_entity_poly.type
_entity_poly.pdbx_seq_one_letter_code
_entity_poly.pdbx_strand_id
1 'polypeptide(L)'
;MYRLDLIERSKLGPAARASTDQIVSVSPVVWKLGLTSFLTDISSEMVNSVLPVYIVLHLHLSPFQYGAIDGMYNGLAVVIVSLAAGLMADRSRRHKEVALAGYGLSAICKMLLLAAGGVWGWLLAITALDRIGKGIRSAPRDALISLNTPPHLMASAFAVHRALDAGGALLGPIVAFIFLAQMPGAFDVLWVTSFLFAFLGAAALRLYVPRQKSSLFPVERSGSRQSMSAIFASPRFVALAGCGLFLSVGTVNDGFIYLVLQQKGGANSGFLPLFYVATAASYMLFSIPAGLWADRLGRGSVFLSGYAVLGFIYLLLFFLPAVSLTMQVACLLLLGLYYAATEGLLMAMASAAVPPETRACGLAVLGTAVALGKMGSSLLFGGIWDAYGVRSAIVALGAIFTVALLTAGLSLRVIGRRYSHG
;
A
#
# COMPACT_ATOMS: atom_id res chain seq x y z
N MET A 1 -37.16 2.37 11.94
CA MET A 1 -35.84 2.01 11.40
C MET A 1 -35.69 0.51 11.12
N TYR A 2 -36.12 -0.38 12.00
CA TYR A 2 -36.01 -1.86 11.82
C TYR A 2 -36.82 -2.49 10.66
N ARG A 3 -37.84 -1.85 10.11
CA ARG A 3 -38.68 -2.42 9.03
C ARG A 3 -38.12 -2.21 7.62
N LEU A 4 -37.32 -1.18 7.39
CA LEU A 4 -36.70 -0.92 6.09
C LEU A 4 -35.56 -1.92 5.80
N ASP A 5 -34.77 -2.30 6.82
CA ASP A 5 -33.70 -3.28 6.70
C ASP A 5 -34.19 -4.68 6.30
N LEU A 6 -35.40 -5.07 6.73
CA LEU A 6 -35.99 -6.37 6.41
C LEU A 6 -36.50 -6.45 4.97
N ILE A 7 -36.96 -5.33 4.41
CA ILE A 7 -37.47 -5.29 3.02
C ILE A 7 -36.32 -5.27 2.02
N GLU A 8 -35.20 -4.57 2.30
CA GLU A 8 -34.00 -4.64 1.46
C GLU A 8 -33.31 -6.01 1.52
N ARG A 9 -33.24 -6.63 2.68
CA ARG A 9 -32.71 -8.00 2.87
C ARG A 9 -33.50 -9.04 2.09
N SER A 10 -34.82 -8.87 1.88
CA SER A 10 -35.62 -9.82 1.11
C SER A 10 -35.31 -9.86 -0.38
N LYS A 11 -34.70 -8.81 -0.92
CA LYS A 11 -34.33 -8.70 -2.35
C LYS A 11 -32.94 -9.29 -2.68
N LEU A 12 -32.13 -9.61 -1.69
CA LEU A 12 -30.81 -10.21 -1.89
C LEU A 12 -30.91 -11.71 -2.12
N GLY A 13 -30.11 -12.24 -3.04
CA GLY A 13 -30.00 -13.68 -3.28
C GLY A 13 -29.40 -14.42 -2.03
N PRO A 14 -29.58 -15.76 -1.94
CA PRO A 14 -29.16 -16.52 -0.76
C PRO A 14 -27.69 -16.34 -0.38
N ALA A 15 -26.78 -16.31 -1.34
CA ALA A 15 -25.35 -16.11 -1.12
C ALA A 15 -25.03 -14.70 -0.60
N ALA A 16 -25.70 -13.68 -1.11
CA ALA A 16 -25.55 -12.29 -0.66
C ALA A 16 -26.13 -12.08 0.74
N ARG A 17 -27.21 -12.79 1.09
CA ARG A 17 -27.77 -12.78 2.46
C ARG A 17 -26.80 -13.43 3.45
N ALA A 18 -26.24 -14.59 3.13
CA ALA A 18 -25.27 -15.27 3.97
C ALA A 18 -24.01 -14.42 4.23
N SER A 19 -23.49 -13.73 3.20
CA SER A 19 -22.35 -12.82 3.37
C SER A 19 -22.70 -11.57 4.19
N THR A 20 -23.90 -11.02 4.03
CA THR A 20 -24.36 -9.87 4.82
C THR A 20 -24.54 -10.25 6.30
N ASP A 21 -25.11 -11.42 6.58
CA ASP A 21 -25.30 -11.91 7.95
C ASP A 21 -23.95 -12.20 8.62
N GLN A 22 -22.96 -12.70 7.89
CA GLN A 22 -21.59 -12.85 8.39
C GLN A 22 -20.92 -11.50 8.72
N ILE A 23 -21.11 -10.47 7.90
CA ILE A 23 -20.57 -9.13 8.16
C ILE A 23 -21.23 -8.50 9.39
N VAL A 24 -22.54 -8.66 9.56
CA VAL A 24 -23.28 -8.13 10.73
C VAL A 24 -22.87 -8.86 12.03
N SER A 25 -22.42 -10.12 11.94
CA SER A 25 -21.95 -10.90 13.09
C SER A 25 -20.49 -10.60 13.51
N VAL A 26 -19.78 -9.75 12.77
CA VAL A 26 -18.40 -9.34 13.12
C VAL A 26 -18.38 -8.56 14.43
N SER A 27 -17.42 -8.89 15.30
CA SER A 27 -17.25 -8.28 16.63
C SER A 27 -17.23 -6.73 16.55
N PRO A 28 -17.95 -6.03 17.45
CA PRO A 28 -17.90 -4.57 17.55
C PRO A 28 -16.48 -4.00 17.74
N VAL A 29 -15.56 -4.78 18.31
CA VAL A 29 -14.16 -4.38 18.46
C VAL A 29 -13.48 -4.22 17.11
N VAL A 30 -13.80 -5.08 16.13
CA VAL A 30 -13.23 -4.99 14.77
C VAL A 30 -13.68 -3.70 14.07
N TRP A 31 -14.95 -3.31 14.21
CA TRP A 31 -15.45 -2.05 13.69
C TRP A 31 -14.76 -0.83 14.32
N LYS A 32 -14.50 -0.87 15.63
CA LYS A 32 -13.77 0.19 16.35
C LYS A 32 -12.31 0.29 15.92
N LEU A 33 -11.65 -0.86 15.70
CA LEU A 33 -10.31 -0.93 15.13
C LEU A 33 -10.30 -0.43 13.68
N GLY A 34 -11.30 -0.80 12.89
CA GLY A 34 -11.49 -0.31 11.53
C GLY A 34 -11.70 1.21 11.48
N LEU A 35 -12.51 1.78 12.38
CA LEU A 35 -12.68 3.23 12.49
C LEU A 35 -11.35 3.94 12.84
N THR A 36 -10.56 3.36 13.75
CA THR A 36 -9.22 3.87 14.08
C THR A 36 -8.34 3.91 12.84
N SER A 37 -8.29 2.82 12.08
CA SER A 37 -7.50 2.73 10.84
C SER A 37 -8.04 3.68 9.76
N PHE A 38 -9.34 3.76 9.56
CA PHE A 38 -9.99 4.68 8.63
C PHE A 38 -9.55 6.14 8.86
N LEU A 39 -9.67 6.64 10.09
CA LEU A 39 -9.26 8.00 10.45
C LEU A 39 -7.76 8.22 10.24
N THR A 40 -6.95 7.24 10.60
CA THR A 40 -5.50 7.36 10.48
C THR A 40 -5.04 7.25 9.03
N ASP A 41 -5.74 6.48 8.20
CA ASP A 41 -5.41 6.35 6.79
C ASP A 41 -5.87 7.58 6.00
N ILE A 42 -7.00 8.24 6.36
CA ILE A 42 -7.29 9.59 5.87
C ILE A 42 -6.09 10.52 6.13
N SER A 43 -5.61 10.56 7.37
CA SER A 43 -4.46 11.38 7.75
C SER A 43 -3.20 11.05 6.92
N SER A 44 -2.85 9.78 6.85
CA SER A 44 -1.61 9.35 6.19
C SER A 44 -1.65 9.57 4.69
N GLU A 45 -2.78 9.31 4.05
CA GLU A 45 -2.91 9.43 2.59
C GLU A 45 -3.16 10.89 2.14
N MET A 46 -3.70 11.76 3.01
CA MET A 46 -3.64 13.21 2.81
C MET A 46 -2.19 13.67 2.63
N VAL A 47 -1.31 13.29 3.55
CA VAL A 47 0.12 13.66 3.49
C VAL A 47 0.77 13.04 2.27
N ASN A 48 0.60 11.73 2.06
CA ASN A 48 1.21 10.98 0.96
C ASN A 48 0.88 11.59 -0.41
N SER A 49 -0.36 11.94 -0.64
CA SER A 49 -0.83 12.47 -1.92
C SER A 49 -0.31 13.87 -2.26
N VAL A 50 0.13 14.63 -1.27
CA VAL A 50 0.67 15.99 -1.47
C VAL A 50 2.19 16.06 -1.38
N LEU A 51 2.87 15.04 -0.83
CA LEU A 51 4.33 15.03 -0.67
C LEU A 51 5.10 15.35 -1.97
N PRO A 52 4.75 14.78 -3.15
CA PRO A 52 5.46 15.09 -4.39
C PRO A 52 5.37 16.59 -4.74
N VAL A 53 4.17 17.18 -4.64
CA VAL A 53 3.92 18.60 -4.89
C VAL A 53 4.66 19.46 -3.87
N TYR A 54 4.53 19.13 -2.60
CA TYR A 54 5.13 19.89 -1.51
C TYR A 54 6.65 19.93 -1.64
N ILE A 55 7.28 18.77 -1.85
CA ILE A 55 8.73 18.65 -1.89
C ILE A 55 9.31 19.26 -3.17
N VAL A 56 8.79 18.87 -4.34
CA VAL A 56 9.40 19.24 -5.62
C VAL A 56 8.92 20.61 -6.12
N LEU A 57 7.61 20.90 -6.02
CA LEU A 57 7.04 22.10 -6.63
C LEU A 57 6.93 23.28 -5.65
N HIS A 58 6.72 23.04 -4.35
CA HIS A 58 6.57 24.11 -3.36
C HIS A 58 7.90 24.44 -2.66
N LEU A 59 8.64 23.44 -2.21
CA LEU A 59 9.94 23.62 -1.56
C LEU A 59 11.10 23.71 -2.56
N HIS A 60 10.87 23.43 -3.84
CA HIS A 60 11.91 23.39 -4.89
C HIS A 60 13.09 22.49 -4.55
N LEU A 61 12.83 21.40 -3.77
CA LEU A 61 13.83 20.39 -3.49
C LEU A 61 14.05 19.50 -4.72
N SER A 62 15.24 18.88 -4.80
CA SER A 62 15.60 18.08 -5.97
C SER A 62 14.77 16.79 -6.08
N PRO A 63 14.59 16.26 -7.32
CA PRO A 63 13.99 14.95 -7.52
C PRO A 63 14.69 13.81 -6.75
N PHE A 64 16.01 13.89 -6.55
CA PHE A 64 16.75 12.95 -5.73
C PHE A 64 16.31 13.02 -4.25
N GLN A 65 16.17 14.22 -3.71
CA GLN A 65 15.71 14.42 -2.34
C GLN A 65 14.28 13.89 -2.13
N TYR A 66 13.40 14.13 -3.11
CA TYR A 66 12.08 13.52 -3.11
C TYR A 66 12.17 11.98 -3.18
N GLY A 67 12.99 11.44 -4.07
CA GLY A 67 13.21 9.99 -4.20
C GLY A 67 13.72 9.32 -2.94
N ALA A 68 14.56 10.00 -2.16
CA ALA A 68 15.02 9.50 -0.86
C ALA A 68 13.87 9.44 0.17
N ILE A 69 13.01 10.47 0.22
CA ILE A 69 11.84 10.51 1.11
C ILE A 69 10.81 9.45 0.70
N ASP A 70 10.50 9.37 -0.59
CA ASP A 70 9.54 8.40 -1.14
C ASP A 70 10.03 6.96 -0.99
N GLY A 71 11.32 6.70 -1.23
CA GLY A 71 11.94 5.40 -1.01
C GLY A 71 11.91 4.98 0.46
N MET A 72 12.14 5.90 1.39
CA MET A 72 12.00 5.65 2.82
C MET A 72 10.55 5.41 3.20
N TYR A 73 9.61 6.15 2.61
CA TYR A 73 8.18 6.02 2.84
C TYR A 73 7.66 4.62 2.46
N ASN A 74 8.08 4.08 1.32
CA ASN A 74 7.68 2.78 0.81
C ASN A 74 8.61 1.62 1.23
N GLY A 75 9.65 1.92 2.01
CA GLY A 75 10.79 1.03 2.23
C GLY A 75 10.65 0.09 3.43
N LEU A 76 11.79 -0.49 3.77
CA LEU A 76 12.01 -1.62 4.67
C LEU A 76 11.60 -1.38 6.13
N ALA A 77 11.60 -0.12 6.58
CA ALA A 77 11.37 0.24 7.99
C ALA A 77 10.04 -0.31 8.53
N VAL A 78 8.99 -0.29 7.73
CA VAL A 78 7.66 -0.77 8.16
C VAL A 78 7.68 -2.27 8.47
N VAL A 79 8.35 -3.08 7.65
CA VAL A 79 8.34 -4.55 7.79
C VAL A 79 9.16 -4.98 9.01
N ILE A 80 10.38 -4.48 9.15
CA ILE A 80 11.27 -4.84 10.27
C ILE A 80 10.68 -4.39 11.60
N VAL A 81 10.19 -3.14 11.66
CA VAL A 81 9.61 -2.58 12.88
C VAL A 81 8.31 -3.28 13.24
N SER A 82 7.47 -3.64 12.25
CA SER A 82 6.22 -4.37 12.49
C SER A 82 6.47 -5.73 13.14
N LEU A 83 7.48 -6.47 12.67
CA LEU A 83 7.85 -7.76 13.26
C LEU A 83 8.32 -7.60 14.71
N ALA A 84 9.22 -6.65 14.97
CA ALA A 84 9.73 -6.38 16.31
C ALA A 84 8.62 -5.94 17.27
N ALA A 85 7.72 -5.05 16.82
CA ALA A 85 6.59 -4.57 17.60
C ALA A 85 5.57 -5.67 17.89
N GLY A 86 5.29 -6.55 16.93
CA GLY A 86 4.44 -7.73 17.13
C GLY A 86 5.00 -8.63 18.21
N LEU A 87 6.28 -9.01 18.12
CA LEU A 87 6.95 -9.83 19.13
C LEU A 87 6.94 -9.18 20.54
N MET A 88 7.16 -7.87 20.62
CA MET A 88 7.09 -7.13 21.87
C MET A 88 5.67 -7.12 22.44
N ALA A 89 4.66 -6.92 21.61
CA ALA A 89 3.26 -6.91 22.01
C ALA A 89 2.81 -8.29 22.51
N ASP A 90 3.23 -9.36 21.84
CA ASP A 90 2.94 -10.75 22.23
C ASP A 90 3.58 -11.13 23.54
N ARG A 91 4.86 -10.75 23.75
CA ARG A 91 5.59 -11.01 25.01
C ARG A 91 5.00 -10.24 26.19
N SER A 92 4.66 -8.98 26.00
CA SER A 92 4.11 -8.11 27.03
C SER A 92 2.60 -8.30 27.24
N ARG A 93 1.90 -8.95 26.34
CA ARG A 93 0.41 -9.02 26.27
C ARG A 93 -0.26 -7.63 26.27
N ARG A 94 0.39 -6.63 25.69
CA ARG A 94 -0.04 -5.22 25.66
C ARG A 94 -0.26 -4.72 24.24
N HIS A 95 -1.03 -5.48 23.42
CA HIS A 95 -1.26 -5.17 22.01
C HIS A 95 -1.85 -3.78 21.81
N LYS A 96 -2.81 -3.37 22.65
CA LYS A 96 -3.47 -2.05 22.56
C LYS A 96 -2.47 -0.92 22.83
N GLU A 97 -1.67 -1.03 23.89
CA GLU A 97 -0.69 0.00 24.28
C GLU A 97 0.40 0.16 23.22
N VAL A 98 0.91 -0.95 22.68
CA VAL A 98 1.91 -0.92 21.60
C VAL A 98 1.31 -0.31 20.34
N ALA A 99 0.10 -0.71 19.93
CA ALA A 99 -0.58 -0.09 18.80
C ALA A 99 -0.80 1.42 19.03
N LEU A 100 -1.26 1.83 20.23
CA LEU A 100 -1.49 3.22 20.58
C LEU A 100 -0.19 4.05 20.50
N ALA A 101 0.95 3.50 20.92
CA ALA A 101 2.24 4.16 20.76
C ALA A 101 2.58 4.42 19.30
N GLY A 102 2.33 3.45 18.40
CA GLY A 102 2.53 3.62 16.97
C GLY A 102 1.60 4.66 16.34
N TYR A 103 0.32 4.65 16.70
CA TYR A 103 -0.64 5.68 16.26
C TYR A 103 -0.27 7.07 16.78
N GLY A 104 0.13 7.19 18.05
CA GLY A 104 0.58 8.43 18.66
C GLY A 104 1.84 8.99 17.98
N LEU A 105 2.83 8.13 17.71
CA LEU A 105 4.04 8.53 16.99
C LEU A 105 3.70 9.08 15.61
N SER A 106 2.86 8.39 14.84
CA SER A 106 2.39 8.88 13.52
C SER A 106 1.66 10.23 13.63
N ALA A 107 0.84 10.44 14.65
CA ALA A 107 0.16 11.72 14.88
C ALA A 107 1.17 12.84 15.18
N ILE A 108 2.14 12.60 16.06
CA ILE A 108 3.19 13.59 16.38
C ILE A 108 3.98 13.96 15.11
N CYS A 109 4.30 13.00 14.24
CA CYS A 109 5.00 13.28 12.99
C CYS A 109 4.26 14.28 12.10
N LYS A 110 2.92 14.28 12.09
CA LYS A 110 2.13 15.26 11.31
C LYS A 110 2.32 16.70 11.83
N MET A 111 2.42 16.87 13.14
CA MET A 111 2.76 18.18 13.74
C MET A 111 4.20 18.58 13.49
N LEU A 112 5.12 17.63 13.51
CA LEU A 112 6.53 17.92 13.22
C LEU A 112 6.75 18.40 11.79
N LEU A 113 5.89 18.04 10.83
CA LEU A 113 5.95 18.57 9.45
C LEU A 113 5.81 20.10 9.40
N LEU A 114 5.03 20.71 10.33
CA LEU A 114 4.93 22.18 10.46
C LEU A 114 6.29 22.81 10.83
N ALA A 115 7.07 22.13 11.65
CA ALA A 115 8.37 22.61 12.12
C ALA A 115 9.52 22.26 11.16
N ALA A 116 9.27 21.45 10.12
CA ALA A 116 10.33 20.98 9.23
C ALA A 116 10.99 22.08 8.40
N GLY A 117 10.28 23.22 8.17
CA GLY A 117 10.82 24.45 7.58
C GLY A 117 11.49 24.30 6.20
N GLY A 118 11.15 23.27 5.43
CA GLY A 118 11.76 22.98 4.14
C GLY A 118 13.14 22.32 4.20
N VAL A 119 13.66 22.01 5.38
CA VAL A 119 14.92 21.29 5.54
C VAL A 119 14.70 19.81 5.21
N TRP A 120 15.25 19.35 4.08
CA TRP A 120 14.99 17.99 3.57
C TRP A 120 15.39 16.87 4.56
N GLY A 121 16.47 17.06 5.32
CA GLY A 121 16.89 16.09 6.34
C GLY A 121 15.86 15.90 7.45
N TRP A 122 15.17 16.96 7.86
CA TRP A 122 14.05 16.87 8.80
C TRP A 122 12.85 16.20 8.17
N LEU A 123 12.52 16.52 6.93
CA LEU A 123 11.42 15.86 6.20
C LEU A 123 11.66 14.36 6.07
N LEU A 124 12.89 13.95 5.73
CA LEU A 124 13.29 12.55 5.65
C LEU A 124 13.17 11.86 7.02
N ALA A 125 13.69 12.49 8.08
CA ALA A 125 13.63 11.93 9.43
C ALA A 125 12.19 11.79 9.94
N ILE A 126 11.35 12.81 9.75
CA ILE A 126 9.94 12.80 10.15
C ILE A 126 9.17 11.74 9.38
N THR A 127 9.41 11.61 8.07
CA THR A 127 8.77 10.59 7.23
C THR A 127 9.19 9.18 7.65
N ALA A 128 10.47 8.97 7.95
CA ALA A 128 10.97 7.70 8.47
C ALA A 128 10.32 7.34 9.81
N LEU A 129 10.22 8.31 10.74
CA LEU A 129 9.54 8.14 12.02
C LEU A 129 8.06 7.80 11.88
N ASP A 130 7.36 8.45 10.95
CA ASP A 130 5.95 8.13 10.64
C ASP A 130 5.81 6.68 10.15
N ARG A 131 6.73 6.21 9.29
CA ARG A 131 6.73 4.81 8.81
C ARG A 131 7.06 3.82 9.92
N ILE A 132 7.97 4.16 10.83
CA ILE A 132 8.23 3.39 12.06
C ILE A 132 6.95 3.31 12.90
N GLY A 133 6.23 4.41 13.08
CA GLY A 133 4.92 4.43 13.74
C GLY A 133 3.91 3.49 13.09
N LYS A 134 3.84 3.47 11.75
CA LYS A 134 3.01 2.53 10.99
C LYS A 134 3.43 1.07 11.23
N GLY A 135 4.74 0.79 11.25
CA GLY A 135 5.27 -0.53 11.59
C GLY A 135 4.88 -0.98 13.00
N ILE A 136 5.06 -0.10 14.00
CA ILE A 136 4.73 -0.40 15.40
C ILE A 136 3.25 -0.77 15.57
N ARG A 137 2.33 -0.08 14.88
CA ARG A 137 0.89 -0.30 15.06
C ARG A 137 0.33 -1.51 14.30
N SER A 138 0.92 -1.92 13.17
CA SER A 138 0.32 -2.86 12.23
C SER A 138 0.11 -4.26 12.83
N ALA A 139 1.16 -4.93 13.28
CA ALA A 139 1.07 -6.28 13.83
C ALA A 139 0.25 -6.37 15.13
N PRO A 140 0.40 -5.46 16.13
CA PRO A 140 -0.46 -5.47 17.31
C PRO A 140 -1.94 -5.21 17.02
N ARG A 141 -2.27 -4.37 16.04
CA ARG A 141 -3.64 -4.13 15.57
C ARG A 141 -4.24 -5.40 14.98
N ASP A 142 -3.52 -6.07 14.08
CA ASP A 142 -3.99 -7.30 13.44
C ASP A 142 -4.15 -8.43 14.46
N ALA A 143 -3.28 -8.48 15.49
CA ALA A 143 -3.45 -9.37 16.62
C ALA A 143 -4.73 -9.07 17.42
N LEU A 144 -5.05 -7.78 17.67
CA LEU A 144 -6.30 -7.42 18.34
C LEU A 144 -7.55 -7.85 17.54
N ILE A 145 -7.53 -7.76 16.21
CA ILE A 145 -8.61 -8.29 15.36
C ILE A 145 -8.75 -9.78 15.59
N SER A 146 -7.65 -10.52 15.50
CA SER A 146 -7.64 -11.99 15.63
C SER A 146 -8.07 -12.45 17.03
N LEU A 147 -7.63 -11.76 18.08
CA LEU A 147 -7.99 -12.09 19.48
C LEU A 147 -9.46 -11.86 19.81
N ASN A 148 -10.15 -11.02 19.03
CA ASN A 148 -11.56 -10.67 19.23
C ASN A 148 -12.52 -11.31 18.21
N THR A 149 -12.01 -12.22 17.35
CA THR A 149 -12.77 -12.82 16.26
C THR A 149 -12.73 -14.34 16.35
N PRO A 150 -13.88 -15.03 16.28
CA PRO A 150 -13.90 -16.49 16.20
C PRO A 150 -13.29 -16.95 14.87
N PRO A 151 -12.66 -18.16 14.83
CA PRO A 151 -11.93 -18.65 13.65
C PRO A 151 -12.75 -18.66 12.34
N HIS A 152 -14.03 -19.00 12.40
CA HIS A 152 -14.91 -19.05 11.23
C HIS A 152 -15.31 -17.67 10.66
N LEU A 153 -15.12 -16.58 11.42
CA LEU A 153 -15.39 -15.18 10.98
C LEU A 153 -14.11 -14.40 10.69
N MET A 154 -12.94 -15.01 10.78
CA MET A 154 -11.65 -14.31 10.64
C MET A 154 -11.52 -13.58 9.30
N ALA A 155 -11.90 -14.24 8.20
CA ALA A 155 -11.86 -13.63 6.87
C ALA A 155 -12.78 -12.40 6.78
N SER A 156 -14.01 -12.49 7.32
CA SER A 156 -14.97 -11.38 7.33
C SER A 156 -14.49 -10.22 8.20
N ALA A 157 -13.86 -10.49 9.34
CA ALA A 157 -13.31 -9.47 10.22
C ALA A 157 -12.17 -8.67 9.54
N PHE A 158 -11.23 -9.36 8.90
CA PHE A 158 -10.18 -8.70 8.13
C PHE A 158 -10.72 -7.98 6.89
N ALA A 159 -11.76 -8.52 6.24
CA ALA A 159 -12.40 -7.86 5.09
C ALA A 159 -13.05 -6.53 5.50
N VAL A 160 -13.80 -6.51 6.60
CA VAL A 160 -14.40 -5.28 7.16
C VAL A 160 -13.31 -4.26 7.50
N HIS A 161 -12.25 -4.69 8.18
CA HIS A 161 -11.14 -3.81 8.53
C HIS A 161 -10.47 -3.23 7.28
N ARG A 162 -10.14 -4.05 6.27
CA ARG A 162 -9.53 -3.60 5.01
C ARG A 162 -10.43 -2.68 4.19
N ALA A 163 -11.75 -2.88 4.23
CA ALA A 163 -12.69 -1.98 3.56
C ALA A 163 -12.66 -0.58 4.18
N LEU A 164 -12.55 -0.49 5.52
CA LEU A 164 -12.42 0.78 6.22
C LEU A 164 -11.04 1.44 5.96
N ASP A 165 -9.94 0.67 5.96
CA ASP A 165 -8.62 1.14 5.55
C ASP A 165 -8.67 1.75 4.13
N ALA A 166 -9.21 1.02 3.16
CA ALA A 166 -9.34 1.48 1.78
C ALA A 166 -10.22 2.72 1.64
N GLY A 167 -11.32 2.79 2.41
CA GLY A 167 -12.16 3.99 2.49
C GLY A 167 -11.41 5.20 2.98
N GLY A 168 -10.60 5.04 4.03
CA GLY A 168 -9.72 6.09 4.54
C GLY A 168 -8.67 6.53 3.52
N ALA A 169 -8.04 5.56 2.86
CA ALA A 169 -7.04 5.81 1.83
C ALA A 169 -7.60 6.57 0.61
N LEU A 170 -8.86 6.33 0.25
CA LEU A 170 -9.52 7.06 -0.84
C LEU A 170 -9.91 8.49 -0.41
N LEU A 171 -10.40 8.66 0.81
CA LEU A 171 -10.86 9.96 1.28
C LEU A 171 -9.71 10.92 1.59
N GLY A 172 -8.54 10.43 2.02
CA GLY A 172 -7.37 11.26 2.32
C GLY A 172 -6.99 12.22 1.18
N PRO A 173 -6.69 11.72 -0.02
CA PRO A 173 -6.37 12.56 -1.17
C PRO A 173 -7.51 13.49 -1.60
N ILE A 174 -8.79 13.08 -1.43
CA ILE A 174 -9.95 13.94 -1.72
C ILE A 174 -9.96 15.15 -0.77
N VAL A 175 -9.76 14.92 0.53
CA VAL A 175 -9.68 16.01 1.52
C VAL A 175 -8.49 16.92 1.19
N ALA A 176 -7.33 16.36 0.86
CA ALA A 176 -6.15 17.12 0.45
C ALA A 176 -6.44 18.00 -0.79
N PHE A 177 -7.11 17.45 -1.80
CA PHE A 177 -7.51 18.19 -2.98
C PHE A 177 -8.44 19.38 -2.62
N ILE A 178 -9.46 19.15 -1.81
CA ILE A 178 -10.41 20.20 -1.42
C ILE A 178 -9.68 21.39 -0.76
N PHE A 179 -8.73 21.11 0.14
CA PHE A 179 -7.94 22.17 0.77
C PHE A 179 -7.05 22.91 -0.22
N LEU A 180 -6.31 22.20 -1.07
CA LEU A 180 -5.41 22.84 -2.02
C LEU A 180 -6.15 23.58 -3.15
N ALA A 181 -7.37 23.15 -3.50
CA ALA A 181 -8.22 23.84 -4.47
C ALA A 181 -8.77 25.16 -3.92
N GLN A 182 -9.10 25.22 -2.64
CA GLN A 182 -9.64 26.42 -1.99
C GLN A 182 -8.54 27.37 -1.49
N MET A 183 -7.42 26.81 -1.01
CA MET A 183 -6.29 27.54 -0.43
C MET A 183 -4.98 27.02 -1.02
N PRO A 184 -4.61 27.43 -2.24
CA PRO A 184 -3.37 27.01 -2.89
C PRO A 184 -2.14 27.33 -2.03
N GLY A 185 -1.28 26.35 -1.78
CA GLY A 185 -0.06 26.51 -0.98
C GLY A 185 -0.25 26.44 0.54
N ALA A 186 -1.47 26.27 1.06
CA ALA A 186 -1.74 26.17 2.50
C ALA A 186 -1.44 24.76 3.04
N PHE A 187 -0.19 24.31 2.87
CA PHE A 187 0.22 22.98 3.36
C PHE A 187 0.16 22.86 4.89
N ASP A 188 0.37 23.96 5.61
CA ASP A 188 0.27 23.98 7.07
C ASP A 188 -1.12 23.56 7.55
N VAL A 189 -2.18 24.02 6.88
CA VAL A 189 -3.56 23.62 7.16
C VAL A 189 -3.75 22.13 6.93
N LEU A 190 -3.12 21.59 5.89
CA LEU A 190 -3.13 20.14 5.62
C LEU A 190 -2.45 19.34 6.72
N TRP A 191 -1.29 19.81 7.21
CA TRP A 191 -0.58 19.10 8.30
C TRP A 191 -1.38 19.11 9.59
N VAL A 192 -1.99 20.24 9.96
CA VAL A 192 -2.88 20.35 11.12
C VAL A 192 -4.10 19.45 10.98
N THR A 193 -4.76 19.48 9.82
CA THR A 193 -5.95 18.65 9.57
C THR A 193 -5.57 17.15 9.60
N SER A 194 -4.46 16.78 8.99
CA SER A 194 -3.94 15.42 9.04
C SER A 194 -3.63 14.98 10.49
N PHE A 195 -3.03 15.86 11.29
CA PHE A 195 -2.81 15.60 12.71
C PHE A 195 -4.15 15.36 13.44
N LEU A 196 -5.18 16.19 13.21
CA LEU A 196 -6.47 16.01 13.86
C LEU A 196 -7.09 14.64 13.54
N PHE A 197 -7.06 14.20 12.29
CA PHE A 197 -7.53 12.86 11.91
C PHE A 197 -6.70 11.75 12.58
N ALA A 198 -5.38 11.87 12.62
CA ALA A 198 -4.51 10.90 13.29
C ALA A 198 -4.76 10.87 14.81
N PHE A 199 -4.95 12.04 15.43
CA PHE A 199 -5.26 12.17 16.85
C PHE A 199 -6.62 11.56 17.18
N LEU A 200 -7.65 11.83 16.37
CA LEU A 200 -8.97 11.21 16.52
C LEU A 200 -8.90 9.68 16.36
N GLY A 201 -8.10 9.17 15.44
CA GLY A 201 -7.85 7.73 15.30
C GLY A 201 -7.20 7.13 16.55
N ALA A 202 -6.16 7.76 17.08
CA ALA A 202 -5.51 7.33 18.32
C ALA A 202 -6.45 7.43 19.54
N ALA A 203 -7.26 8.49 19.62
CA ALA A 203 -8.28 8.66 20.65
C ALA A 203 -9.37 7.59 20.55
N ALA A 204 -9.84 7.26 19.34
CA ALA A 204 -10.80 6.18 19.11
C ALA A 204 -10.26 4.84 19.62
N LEU A 205 -9.00 4.50 19.31
CA LEU A 205 -8.35 3.31 19.84
C LEU A 205 -8.32 3.30 21.37
N ARG A 206 -7.90 4.42 21.97
CA ARG A 206 -7.78 4.53 23.42
C ARG A 206 -9.13 4.42 24.13
N LEU A 207 -10.16 5.05 23.62
CA LEU A 207 -11.46 5.20 24.29
C LEU A 207 -12.40 4.02 24.01
N TYR A 208 -12.46 3.57 22.75
CA TYR A 208 -13.48 2.60 22.34
C TYR A 208 -13.01 1.16 22.31
N VAL A 209 -11.70 0.89 22.15
CA VAL A 209 -11.18 -0.47 22.14
C VAL A 209 -10.87 -0.91 23.58
N PRO A 210 -11.43 -2.02 24.09
CA PRO A 210 -11.14 -2.48 25.45
C PRO A 210 -9.71 -2.98 25.59
N ARG A 211 -9.17 -2.90 26.82
CA ARG A 211 -7.92 -3.58 27.17
C ARG A 211 -8.17 -5.07 27.29
N GLN A 212 -7.51 -5.84 26.44
CA GLN A 212 -7.64 -7.28 26.44
C GLN A 212 -6.37 -7.92 26.99
N LYS A 213 -6.54 -8.69 28.07
CA LYS A 213 -5.42 -9.37 28.76
C LYS A 213 -5.21 -10.81 28.26
N SER A 214 -6.22 -11.42 27.63
CA SER A 214 -6.17 -12.78 27.08
C SER A 214 -7.10 -12.89 25.87
N SER A 215 -6.84 -13.87 24.99
CA SER A 215 -7.73 -14.15 23.86
C SER A 215 -9.09 -14.63 24.34
N LEU A 216 -10.17 -14.15 23.71
CA LEU A 216 -11.52 -14.67 23.91
C LEU A 216 -11.70 -16.05 23.25
N PHE A 217 -10.82 -16.39 22.30
CA PHE A 217 -10.85 -17.63 21.55
C PHE A 217 -9.51 -18.34 21.64
N PRO A 218 -9.47 -19.69 21.60
CA PRO A 218 -8.24 -20.44 21.54
C PRO A 218 -7.44 -20.03 20.30
N VAL A 219 -6.26 -19.48 20.49
CA VAL A 219 -5.30 -19.25 19.41
C VAL A 219 -4.38 -20.47 19.39
N GLU A 220 -4.48 -21.29 18.36
CA GLU A 220 -3.48 -22.31 18.10
C GLU A 220 -2.14 -21.62 17.86
N ARG A 221 -1.27 -21.70 18.86
CA ARG A 221 0.11 -21.29 18.69
C ARG A 221 0.76 -22.29 17.75
N SER A 222 0.88 -21.92 16.50
CA SER A 222 1.77 -22.64 15.58
C SER A 222 3.20 -22.51 16.11
N GLY A 223 3.53 -23.39 17.03
CA GLY A 223 4.81 -23.45 17.76
C GLY A 223 5.94 -24.06 16.94
N SER A 224 5.94 -23.87 15.64
CA SER A 224 7.01 -24.34 14.79
C SER A 224 8.02 -23.21 14.56
N ARG A 225 9.17 -23.32 15.22
CA ARG A 225 10.44 -22.74 14.75
C ARG A 225 10.81 -23.40 13.42
N GLN A 226 9.95 -23.26 12.41
CA GLN A 226 10.29 -23.75 11.09
C GLN A 226 11.36 -22.82 10.52
N SER A 227 12.44 -23.46 10.13
CA SER A 227 13.66 -22.81 9.68
C SER A 227 13.37 -21.91 8.47
N MET A 228 13.86 -20.67 8.51
CA MET A 228 13.94 -19.78 7.34
C MET A 228 14.55 -20.52 6.11
N SER A 229 15.42 -21.50 6.36
CA SER A 229 16.00 -22.35 5.32
C SER A 229 14.94 -23.10 4.49
N ALA A 230 13.82 -23.48 5.06
CA ALA A 230 12.74 -24.17 4.33
C ALA A 230 12.09 -23.28 3.26
N ILE A 231 12.03 -21.96 3.49
CA ILE A 231 11.48 -21.00 2.53
C ILE A 231 12.42 -20.88 1.32
N PHE A 232 13.71 -20.74 1.57
CA PHE A 232 14.72 -20.63 0.52
C PHE A 232 15.04 -21.97 -0.16
N ALA A 233 14.61 -23.10 0.41
CA ALA A 233 14.69 -24.40 -0.22
C ALA A 233 13.71 -24.55 -1.42
N SER A 234 12.68 -23.69 -1.53
CA SER A 234 11.78 -23.70 -2.68
C SER A 234 12.34 -22.86 -3.84
N PRO A 235 12.85 -23.47 -4.93
CA PRO A 235 13.38 -22.71 -6.07
C PRO A 235 12.30 -21.83 -6.72
N ARG A 236 11.03 -22.28 -6.67
CA ARG A 236 9.87 -21.53 -7.17
C ARG A 236 9.65 -20.24 -6.37
N PHE A 237 9.75 -20.30 -5.05
CA PHE A 237 9.61 -19.13 -4.20
C PHE A 237 10.78 -18.15 -4.43
N VAL A 238 12.01 -18.63 -4.45
CA VAL A 238 13.22 -17.80 -4.69
C VAL A 238 13.12 -17.08 -6.03
N ALA A 239 12.70 -17.78 -7.08
CA ALA A 239 12.52 -17.16 -8.40
C ALA A 239 11.41 -16.10 -8.40
N LEU A 240 10.27 -16.34 -7.71
CA LEU A 240 9.19 -15.33 -7.56
C LEU A 240 9.64 -14.12 -6.73
N ALA A 241 10.38 -14.33 -5.66
CA ALA A 241 10.94 -13.26 -4.85
C ALA A 241 11.98 -12.43 -5.64
N GLY A 242 12.83 -13.09 -6.42
CA GLY A 242 13.74 -12.45 -7.35
C GLY A 242 13.02 -11.64 -8.44
N CYS A 243 12.00 -12.22 -9.08
CA CYS A 243 11.16 -11.49 -10.04
C CYS A 243 10.51 -10.26 -9.39
N GLY A 244 9.95 -10.38 -8.18
CA GLY A 244 9.36 -9.27 -7.44
C GLY A 244 10.36 -8.15 -7.17
N LEU A 245 11.57 -8.49 -6.70
CA LEU A 245 12.64 -7.53 -6.45
C LEU A 245 13.05 -6.80 -7.75
N PHE A 246 13.42 -7.54 -8.81
CA PHE A 246 13.94 -6.95 -10.05
C PHE A 246 12.88 -6.11 -10.77
N LEU A 247 11.64 -6.58 -10.84
CA LEU A 247 10.54 -5.79 -11.41
C LEU A 247 10.31 -4.52 -10.60
N SER A 248 10.38 -4.59 -9.27
CA SER A 248 10.19 -3.42 -8.40
C SER A 248 11.30 -2.38 -8.56
N VAL A 249 12.55 -2.79 -8.84
CA VAL A 249 13.65 -1.86 -9.17
C VAL A 249 13.37 -1.08 -10.46
N GLY A 250 12.76 -1.72 -11.46
CA GLY A 250 12.36 -1.07 -12.71
C GLY A 250 11.03 -0.31 -12.64
N THR A 251 10.29 -0.44 -11.55
CA THR A 251 8.97 0.22 -11.37
C THR A 251 9.13 1.58 -10.74
N VAL A 252 8.89 2.64 -11.54
CA VAL A 252 8.87 4.03 -11.06
C VAL A 252 7.69 4.21 -10.10
N ASN A 253 7.92 4.82 -8.94
CA ASN A 253 6.87 5.10 -7.96
C ASN A 253 5.87 6.13 -8.49
N ASP A 254 4.63 6.01 -8.05
CA ASP A 254 3.48 6.79 -8.50
C ASP A 254 3.71 8.30 -8.43
N GLY A 255 4.28 8.78 -7.34
CA GLY A 255 4.53 10.20 -7.16
C GLY A 255 5.41 10.80 -8.25
N PHE A 256 6.40 10.07 -8.76
CA PHE A 256 7.19 10.51 -9.91
C PHE A 256 6.39 10.49 -11.22
N ILE A 257 5.58 9.44 -11.45
CA ILE A 257 4.71 9.36 -12.62
C ILE A 257 3.73 10.55 -12.61
N TYR A 258 3.15 10.86 -11.47
CA TYR A 258 2.21 11.97 -11.31
C TYR A 258 2.87 13.34 -11.51
N LEU A 259 4.10 13.53 -11.00
CA LEU A 259 4.87 14.73 -11.27
C LEU A 259 5.17 14.90 -12.77
N VAL A 260 5.55 13.81 -13.46
CA VAL A 260 5.80 13.86 -14.92
C VAL A 260 4.50 14.15 -15.69
N LEU A 261 3.39 13.53 -15.34
CA LEU A 261 2.09 13.79 -15.94
C LEU A 261 1.64 15.24 -15.73
N GLN A 262 1.84 15.78 -14.51
CA GLN A 262 1.51 17.14 -14.16
C GLN A 262 2.36 18.14 -14.96
N GLN A 263 3.69 17.94 -15.03
CA GLN A 263 4.60 18.79 -15.80
C GLN A 263 4.26 18.81 -17.29
N LYS A 264 3.98 17.65 -17.88
CA LYS A 264 3.67 17.53 -19.31
C LYS A 264 2.27 17.99 -19.66
N GLY A 265 1.33 17.93 -18.73
CA GLY A 265 -0.07 18.29 -18.93
C GLY A 265 -0.39 19.75 -18.58
N GLY A 266 0.51 20.49 -17.94
CA GLY A 266 0.28 21.87 -17.51
C GLY A 266 -0.84 22.01 -16.47
N ALA A 267 -1.26 20.89 -15.83
CA ALA A 267 -2.30 20.93 -14.82
C ALA A 267 -1.83 21.71 -13.59
N ASN A 268 -2.76 22.40 -12.92
CA ASN A 268 -2.47 23.03 -11.64
C ASN A 268 -2.02 21.96 -10.61
N SER A 269 -0.95 22.26 -9.88
CA SER A 269 -0.37 21.35 -8.90
C SER A 269 -1.35 20.89 -7.81
N GLY A 270 -2.38 21.68 -7.51
CA GLY A 270 -3.44 21.33 -6.59
C GLY A 270 -4.30 20.13 -7.02
N PHE A 271 -4.29 19.75 -8.30
CA PHE A 271 -5.01 18.59 -8.80
C PHE A 271 -4.26 17.26 -8.60
N LEU A 272 -2.98 17.28 -8.23
CA LEU A 272 -2.18 16.07 -8.11
C LEU A 272 -2.76 15.03 -7.12
N PRO A 273 -3.37 15.39 -5.98
CA PRO A 273 -4.04 14.42 -5.11
C PRO A 273 -5.15 13.63 -5.83
N LEU A 274 -5.84 14.23 -6.82
CA LEU A 274 -6.85 13.51 -7.61
C LEU A 274 -6.25 12.41 -8.50
N PHE A 275 -4.97 12.49 -8.84
CA PHE A 275 -4.30 11.41 -9.57
C PHE A 275 -4.24 10.13 -8.73
N TYR A 276 -3.99 10.26 -7.42
CA TYR A 276 -4.08 9.15 -6.48
C TYR A 276 -5.50 8.57 -6.42
N VAL A 277 -6.51 9.44 -6.35
CA VAL A 277 -7.93 9.03 -6.34
C VAL A 277 -8.28 8.28 -7.63
N ALA A 278 -7.90 8.81 -8.78
CA ALA A 278 -8.20 8.20 -10.09
C ALA A 278 -7.53 6.82 -10.24
N THR A 279 -6.25 6.71 -9.84
CA THR A 279 -5.54 5.43 -9.85
C THR A 279 -6.16 4.43 -8.89
N ALA A 280 -6.52 4.84 -7.67
CA ALA A 280 -7.17 3.98 -6.68
C ALA A 280 -8.56 3.52 -7.14
N ALA A 281 -9.36 4.43 -7.71
CA ALA A 281 -10.68 4.10 -8.26
C ALA A 281 -10.56 3.10 -9.43
N SER A 282 -9.60 3.32 -10.33
CA SER A 282 -9.30 2.39 -11.42
C SER A 282 -8.86 1.02 -10.89
N TYR A 283 -7.95 0.98 -9.91
CA TYR A 283 -7.54 -0.26 -9.25
C TYR A 283 -8.74 -1.02 -8.68
N MET A 284 -9.63 -0.35 -7.96
CA MET A 284 -10.84 -0.97 -7.40
C MET A 284 -11.77 -1.52 -8.49
N LEU A 285 -11.94 -0.77 -9.59
CA LEU A 285 -12.77 -1.18 -10.72
C LEU A 285 -12.24 -2.45 -11.41
N PHE A 286 -10.92 -2.52 -11.62
CA PHE A 286 -10.29 -3.62 -12.35
C PHE A 286 -9.83 -4.78 -11.45
N SER A 287 -9.83 -4.68 -10.14
CA SER A 287 -9.32 -5.72 -9.24
C SER A 287 -10.08 -7.05 -9.36
N ILE A 288 -11.42 -7.00 -9.44
CA ILE A 288 -12.25 -8.21 -9.62
C ILE A 288 -12.07 -8.79 -11.04
N PRO A 289 -12.21 -8.01 -12.14
CA PRO A 289 -11.95 -8.52 -13.49
C PRO A 289 -10.55 -9.13 -13.64
N ALA A 290 -9.51 -8.49 -13.12
CA ALA A 290 -8.14 -9.00 -13.19
C ALA A 290 -7.98 -10.34 -12.47
N GLY A 291 -8.62 -10.53 -11.32
CA GLY A 291 -8.68 -11.81 -10.63
C GLY A 291 -9.34 -12.90 -11.47
N LEU A 292 -10.50 -12.61 -12.07
CA LEU A 292 -11.19 -13.55 -12.96
C LEU A 292 -10.38 -13.88 -14.22
N TRP A 293 -9.68 -12.92 -14.80
CA TRP A 293 -8.76 -13.15 -15.92
C TRP A 293 -7.58 -14.02 -15.48
N ALA A 294 -7.05 -13.81 -14.28
CA ALA A 294 -5.95 -14.61 -13.76
C ALA A 294 -6.33 -16.08 -13.54
N ASP A 295 -7.56 -16.36 -13.14
CA ASP A 295 -8.08 -17.72 -12.99
C ASP A 295 -8.31 -18.42 -14.35
N ARG A 296 -8.67 -17.66 -15.40
CA ARG A 296 -8.92 -18.21 -16.77
C ARG A 296 -7.66 -18.31 -17.62
N LEU A 297 -6.84 -17.26 -17.63
CA LEU A 297 -5.66 -17.13 -18.51
C LEU A 297 -4.36 -17.53 -17.83
N GLY A 298 -4.41 -17.84 -16.54
CA GLY A 298 -3.26 -18.15 -15.69
C GLY A 298 -2.64 -16.93 -15.04
N ARG A 299 -2.35 -17.05 -13.75
CA ARG A 299 -1.84 -15.96 -12.89
C ARG A 299 -0.57 -15.30 -13.41
N GLY A 300 0.38 -16.10 -13.94
CA GLY A 300 1.63 -15.59 -14.50
C GLY A 300 1.43 -14.73 -15.76
N SER A 301 0.49 -15.12 -16.64
CA SER A 301 0.19 -14.39 -17.87
C SER A 301 -0.44 -13.02 -17.57
N VAL A 302 -1.42 -12.97 -16.66
CA VAL A 302 -2.07 -11.70 -16.27
C VAL A 302 -1.09 -10.80 -15.51
N PHE A 303 -0.24 -11.38 -14.66
CA PHE A 303 0.82 -10.64 -13.99
C PHE A 303 1.79 -9.96 -14.98
N LEU A 304 2.27 -10.68 -15.98
CA LEU A 304 3.16 -10.12 -17.02
C LEU A 304 2.44 -9.10 -17.89
N SER A 305 1.15 -9.31 -18.22
CA SER A 305 0.37 -8.33 -18.99
C SER A 305 0.19 -7.01 -18.21
N GLY A 306 0.01 -7.07 -16.88
CA GLY A 306 0.00 -5.88 -16.03
C GLY A 306 1.29 -5.07 -16.16
N TYR A 307 2.45 -5.72 -16.08
CA TYR A 307 3.73 -5.04 -16.30
C TYR A 307 3.90 -4.53 -17.74
N ALA A 308 3.36 -5.23 -18.75
CA ALA A 308 3.34 -4.71 -20.12
C ALA A 308 2.54 -3.40 -20.24
N VAL A 309 1.42 -3.28 -19.51
CA VAL A 309 0.67 -2.01 -19.41
C VAL A 309 1.52 -0.91 -18.80
N LEU A 310 2.28 -1.19 -17.74
CA LEU A 310 3.21 -0.20 -17.16
C LEU A 310 4.30 0.21 -18.15
N GLY A 311 4.86 -0.74 -18.90
CA GLY A 311 5.82 -0.47 -19.98
C GLY A 311 5.23 0.44 -21.06
N PHE A 312 3.96 0.25 -21.42
CA PHE A 312 3.26 1.12 -22.34
C PHE A 312 3.10 2.56 -21.79
N ILE A 313 2.83 2.72 -20.50
CA ILE A 313 2.81 4.04 -19.84
C ILE A 313 4.20 4.71 -19.97
N TYR A 314 5.30 3.99 -19.76
CA TYR A 314 6.65 4.57 -19.91
C TYR A 314 6.91 5.02 -21.35
N LEU A 315 6.47 4.25 -22.34
CA LEU A 315 6.57 4.66 -23.76
C LEU A 315 5.76 5.93 -24.04
N LEU A 316 4.52 6.01 -23.53
CA LEU A 316 3.71 7.22 -23.66
C LEU A 316 4.41 8.45 -23.03
N LEU A 317 4.92 8.29 -21.81
CA LEU A 317 5.64 9.35 -21.11
C LEU A 317 6.95 9.74 -21.81
N PHE A 318 7.60 8.83 -22.50
CA PHE A 318 8.81 9.11 -23.26
C PHE A 318 8.54 9.85 -24.57
N PHE A 319 7.59 9.35 -25.39
CA PHE A 319 7.36 9.88 -26.73
C PHE A 319 6.52 11.16 -26.77
N LEU A 320 5.60 11.34 -25.81
CA LEU A 320 4.71 12.49 -25.82
C LEU A 320 5.39 13.70 -25.13
N PRO A 321 5.62 14.81 -25.84
CA PRO A 321 6.18 16.02 -25.25
C PRO A 321 5.18 16.76 -24.36
N ALA A 322 3.90 16.72 -24.72
CA ALA A 322 2.77 17.26 -23.97
C ALA A 322 1.66 16.22 -23.87
N VAL A 323 0.93 16.23 -22.76
CA VAL A 323 -0.10 15.24 -22.45
C VAL A 323 -1.43 15.94 -22.20
N SER A 324 -2.42 15.73 -23.04
CA SER A 324 -3.77 16.26 -22.85
C SER A 324 -4.42 15.68 -21.58
N LEU A 325 -5.46 16.35 -21.07
CA LEU A 325 -6.22 15.86 -19.92
C LEU A 325 -6.76 14.45 -20.15
N THR A 326 -7.28 14.17 -21.34
CA THR A 326 -7.77 12.82 -21.71
C THR A 326 -6.66 11.78 -21.61
N MET A 327 -5.43 12.12 -22.07
CA MET A 327 -4.30 11.20 -21.97
C MET A 327 -3.80 11.05 -20.54
N GLN A 328 -3.85 12.08 -19.70
CA GLN A 328 -3.56 11.97 -18.27
C GLN A 328 -4.52 10.99 -17.62
N VAL A 329 -5.83 11.14 -17.83
CA VAL A 329 -6.86 10.23 -17.30
C VAL A 329 -6.62 8.80 -17.81
N ALA A 330 -6.32 8.62 -19.10
CA ALA A 330 -6.01 7.30 -19.66
C ALA A 330 -4.78 6.66 -18.98
N CYS A 331 -3.70 7.42 -18.74
CA CYS A 331 -2.52 6.92 -18.02
C CYS A 331 -2.87 6.50 -16.58
N LEU A 332 -3.71 7.27 -15.86
CA LEU A 332 -4.12 6.93 -14.49
C LEU A 332 -5.00 5.68 -14.46
N LEU A 333 -5.90 5.51 -15.44
CA LEU A 333 -6.71 4.30 -15.58
C LEU A 333 -5.83 3.07 -15.89
N LEU A 334 -4.86 3.21 -16.78
CA LEU A 334 -3.90 2.14 -17.07
C LEU A 334 -3.01 1.81 -15.87
N LEU A 335 -2.62 2.81 -15.06
CA LEU A 335 -1.85 2.59 -13.85
C LEU A 335 -2.64 1.80 -12.81
N GLY A 336 -3.93 2.10 -12.64
CA GLY A 336 -4.83 1.32 -11.79
C GLY A 336 -5.02 -0.13 -12.30
N LEU A 337 -5.15 -0.32 -13.62
CA LEU A 337 -5.21 -1.65 -14.24
C LEU A 337 -3.91 -2.43 -14.00
N TYR A 338 -2.74 -1.79 -14.12
CA TYR A 338 -1.44 -2.38 -13.77
C TYR A 338 -1.45 -2.91 -12.34
N TYR A 339 -1.87 -2.10 -11.37
CA TYR A 339 -1.95 -2.53 -9.96
C TYR A 339 -2.92 -3.71 -9.78
N ALA A 340 -4.09 -3.65 -10.39
CA ALA A 340 -5.08 -4.72 -10.33
C ALA A 340 -4.55 -6.06 -10.86
N ALA A 341 -3.73 -6.01 -11.92
CA ALA A 341 -3.14 -7.18 -12.55
C ALA A 341 -1.86 -7.70 -11.85
N THR A 342 -1.29 -6.96 -10.89
CA THR A 342 0.03 -7.31 -10.34
C THR A 342 0.06 -7.53 -8.83
N GLU A 343 -0.50 -6.64 -8.02
CA GLU A 343 -0.31 -6.64 -6.56
C GLU A 343 -0.78 -7.93 -5.88
N GLY A 344 -2.03 -8.33 -6.10
CA GLY A 344 -2.58 -9.55 -5.49
C GLY A 344 -2.00 -10.84 -6.08
N LEU A 345 -1.66 -10.84 -7.37
CA LEU A 345 -1.24 -12.05 -8.09
C LEU A 345 0.16 -12.52 -7.68
N LEU A 346 1.11 -11.60 -7.46
CA LEU A 346 2.45 -11.97 -6.98
C LEU A 346 2.39 -12.63 -5.60
N MET A 347 1.60 -12.05 -4.68
CA MET A 347 1.37 -12.62 -3.35
C MET A 347 0.70 -13.99 -3.41
N ALA A 348 -0.30 -14.14 -4.29
CA ALA A 348 -1.01 -15.42 -4.48
C ALA A 348 -0.08 -16.50 -5.04
N MET A 349 0.76 -16.18 -6.03
CA MET A 349 1.75 -17.13 -6.59
C MET A 349 2.80 -17.54 -5.55
N ALA A 350 3.32 -16.58 -4.78
CA ALA A 350 4.31 -16.85 -3.75
C ALA A 350 3.73 -17.66 -2.58
N SER A 351 2.51 -17.35 -2.16
CA SER A 351 1.78 -18.11 -1.15
C SER A 351 1.61 -19.58 -1.52
N ALA A 352 1.39 -19.87 -2.80
CA ALA A 352 1.28 -21.24 -3.31
C ALA A 352 2.64 -21.95 -3.49
N ALA A 353 3.75 -21.23 -3.39
CA ALA A 353 5.10 -21.76 -3.59
C ALA A 353 5.79 -22.18 -2.26
N VAL A 354 5.17 -21.91 -1.11
CA VAL A 354 5.70 -22.24 0.22
C VAL A 354 4.68 -23.10 1.02
N PRO A 355 5.15 -23.95 1.94
CA PRO A 355 4.29 -24.72 2.82
C PRO A 355 3.37 -23.84 3.65
N PRO A 356 2.15 -24.31 4.01
CA PRO A 356 1.18 -23.54 4.80
C PRO A 356 1.77 -22.95 6.08
N GLU A 357 2.65 -23.70 6.76
CA GLU A 357 3.24 -23.36 8.05
C GLU A 357 4.25 -22.19 7.94
N THR A 358 4.90 -22.03 6.79
CA THR A 358 5.91 -20.96 6.56
C THR A 358 5.38 -19.83 5.67
N ARG A 359 4.12 -19.89 5.27
CA ARG A 359 3.50 -18.97 4.31
C ARG A 359 3.58 -17.51 4.74
N ALA A 360 3.27 -17.21 6.00
CA ALA A 360 3.33 -15.84 6.50
C ALA A 360 4.76 -15.28 6.45
N CYS A 361 5.75 -16.07 6.82
CA CYS A 361 7.16 -15.69 6.75
C CYS A 361 7.63 -15.51 5.30
N GLY A 362 7.23 -16.41 4.39
CA GLY A 362 7.51 -16.30 2.95
C GLY A 362 6.94 -15.00 2.35
N LEU A 363 5.69 -14.68 2.65
CA LEU A 363 5.08 -13.42 2.19
C LEU A 363 5.76 -12.17 2.76
N ALA A 364 6.25 -12.23 4.00
CA ALA A 364 7.03 -11.15 4.59
C ALA A 364 8.38 -10.97 3.87
N VAL A 365 9.09 -12.06 3.53
CA VAL A 365 10.33 -12.02 2.74
C VAL A 365 10.08 -11.42 1.36
N LEU A 366 9.01 -11.86 0.68
CA LEU A 366 8.63 -11.29 -0.62
C LEU A 366 8.32 -9.79 -0.52
N GLY A 367 7.49 -9.39 0.46
CA GLY A 367 7.15 -7.98 0.69
C GLY A 367 8.38 -7.12 0.96
N THR A 368 9.35 -7.66 1.72
CA THR A 368 10.65 -7.01 1.98
C THR A 368 11.45 -6.83 0.68
N ALA A 369 11.53 -7.86 -0.17
CA ALA A 369 12.23 -7.80 -1.44
C ALA A 369 11.62 -6.73 -2.37
N VAL A 370 10.29 -6.71 -2.49
CA VAL A 370 9.54 -5.69 -3.26
C VAL A 370 9.78 -4.28 -2.70
N ALA A 371 9.74 -4.10 -1.38
CA ALA A 371 9.97 -2.80 -0.74
C ALA A 371 11.40 -2.28 -0.98
N LEU A 372 12.41 -3.16 -0.90
CA LEU A 372 13.79 -2.81 -1.24
C LEU A 372 13.93 -2.41 -2.71
N GLY A 373 13.26 -3.13 -3.61
CA GLY A 373 13.22 -2.78 -5.03
C GLY A 373 12.61 -1.40 -5.28
N LYS A 374 11.47 -1.11 -4.67
CA LYS A 374 10.81 0.21 -4.76
C LYS A 374 11.68 1.34 -4.21
N MET A 375 12.35 1.11 -3.08
CA MET A 375 13.29 2.09 -2.53
C MET A 375 14.45 2.35 -3.49
N GLY A 376 15.04 1.31 -4.05
CA GLY A 376 16.09 1.43 -5.07
C GLY A 376 15.61 2.17 -6.31
N SER A 377 14.41 1.88 -6.80
CA SER A 377 13.78 2.56 -7.93
C SER A 377 13.63 4.06 -7.68
N SER A 378 13.11 4.45 -6.51
CA SER A 378 12.92 5.86 -6.16
C SER A 378 14.23 6.64 -6.11
N LEU A 379 15.28 6.06 -5.51
CA LEU A 379 16.60 6.67 -5.45
C LEU A 379 17.22 6.79 -6.85
N LEU A 380 17.15 5.73 -7.65
CA LEU A 380 17.70 5.71 -9.02
C LEU A 380 16.98 6.70 -9.92
N PHE A 381 15.64 6.68 -9.95
CA PHE A 381 14.86 7.57 -10.78
C PHE A 381 15.08 9.04 -10.38
N GLY A 382 14.98 9.34 -9.09
CA GLY A 382 15.22 10.67 -8.57
C GLY A 382 16.63 11.19 -8.85
N GLY A 383 17.67 10.35 -8.66
CA GLY A 383 19.06 10.70 -8.91
C GLY A 383 19.37 10.93 -10.39
N ILE A 384 18.85 10.08 -11.29
CA ILE A 384 19.04 10.26 -12.72
C ILE A 384 18.25 11.48 -13.22
N TRP A 385 17.04 11.69 -12.69
CA TRP A 385 16.27 12.91 -13.03
C TRP A 385 17.01 14.18 -12.61
N ASP A 386 17.58 14.20 -11.41
CA ASP A 386 18.33 15.35 -10.90
C ASP A 386 19.57 15.67 -11.74
N ALA A 387 20.34 14.63 -12.10
CA ALA A 387 21.61 14.77 -12.82
C ALA A 387 21.43 14.98 -14.34
N TYR A 388 20.47 14.30 -14.96
CA TYR A 388 20.37 14.20 -16.44
C TYR A 388 18.98 14.52 -17.00
N GLY A 389 18.05 14.95 -16.13
CA GLY A 389 16.69 15.30 -16.51
C GLY A 389 15.73 14.08 -16.58
N VAL A 390 14.44 14.40 -16.59
CA VAL A 390 13.35 13.40 -16.52
C VAL A 390 13.36 12.42 -17.70
N ARG A 391 13.72 12.86 -18.90
CA ARG A 391 13.76 12.00 -20.09
C ARG A 391 14.79 10.89 -19.94
N SER A 392 15.97 11.22 -19.43
CA SER A 392 17.05 10.25 -19.15
C SER A 392 16.65 9.27 -18.06
N ALA A 393 15.95 9.73 -17.02
CA ALA A 393 15.42 8.88 -15.96
C ALA A 393 14.41 7.87 -16.51
N ILE A 394 13.47 8.29 -17.36
CA ILE A 394 12.48 7.40 -17.99
C ILE A 394 13.17 6.34 -18.85
N VAL A 395 14.20 6.73 -19.66
CA VAL A 395 14.94 5.79 -20.49
C VAL A 395 15.71 4.78 -19.64
N ALA A 396 16.44 5.23 -18.63
CA ALA A 396 17.25 4.35 -17.79
C ALA A 396 16.40 3.33 -17.03
N LEU A 397 15.34 3.81 -16.34
CA LEU A 397 14.45 2.89 -15.65
C LEU A 397 13.65 2.01 -16.62
N GLY A 398 13.24 2.55 -17.79
CA GLY A 398 12.59 1.78 -18.85
C GLY A 398 13.48 0.64 -19.38
N ALA A 399 14.78 0.87 -19.51
CA ALA A 399 15.74 -0.17 -19.89
C ALA A 399 15.86 -1.24 -18.79
N ILE A 400 16.07 -0.85 -17.53
CA ILE A 400 16.10 -1.77 -16.38
C ILE A 400 14.81 -2.57 -16.31
N PHE A 401 13.66 -1.90 -16.44
CA PHE A 401 12.33 -2.50 -16.45
C PHE A 401 12.17 -3.55 -17.57
N THR A 402 12.62 -3.24 -18.78
CA THR A 402 12.53 -4.15 -19.92
C THR A 402 13.34 -5.43 -19.66
N VAL A 403 14.56 -5.30 -19.15
CA VAL A 403 15.38 -6.45 -18.77
C VAL A 403 14.71 -7.25 -17.66
N ALA A 404 14.18 -6.59 -16.63
CA ALA A 404 13.47 -7.25 -15.54
C ALA A 404 12.20 -7.97 -16.02
N LEU A 405 11.44 -7.38 -16.96
CA LEU A 405 10.24 -8.01 -17.52
C LEU A 405 10.58 -9.24 -18.36
N LEU A 406 11.61 -9.15 -19.18
CA LEU A 406 12.07 -10.30 -19.99
C LEU A 406 12.56 -11.45 -19.10
N THR A 407 13.38 -11.15 -18.09
CA THR A 407 13.89 -12.15 -17.14
C THR A 407 12.76 -12.78 -16.32
N ALA A 408 11.80 -12.00 -15.86
CA ALA A 408 10.60 -12.49 -15.16
C ALA A 408 9.75 -13.39 -16.08
N GLY A 409 9.56 -12.98 -17.34
CA GLY A 409 8.84 -13.78 -18.33
C GLY A 409 9.49 -15.13 -18.60
N LEU A 410 10.82 -15.18 -18.73
CA LEU A 410 11.58 -16.41 -18.90
C LEU A 410 11.49 -17.30 -17.65
N SER A 411 11.69 -16.72 -16.46
CA SER A 411 11.60 -17.44 -15.19
C SER A 411 10.24 -18.07 -14.97
N LEU A 412 9.15 -17.32 -15.21
CA LEU A 412 7.79 -17.84 -15.04
C LEU A 412 7.44 -18.93 -16.05
N ARG A 413 7.96 -18.85 -17.30
CA ARG A 413 7.80 -19.93 -18.31
C ARG A 413 8.52 -21.20 -17.89
N VAL A 414 9.76 -21.10 -17.38
CA VAL A 414 10.53 -22.26 -16.89
C VAL A 414 9.83 -22.92 -15.71
N ILE A 415 9.35 -22.11 -14.75
CA ILE A 415 8.60 -22.60 -13.59
C ILE A 415 7.30 -23.29 -14.05
N GLY A 416 6.54 -22.66 -14.96
CA GLY A 416 5.31 -23.23 -15.49
C GLY A 416 5.52 -24.60 -16.14
N ARG A 417 6.54 -24.76 -16.99
CA ARG A 417 6.86 -26.03 -17.66
C ARG A 417 7.28 -27.13 -16.70
N ARG A 418 8.04 -26.82 -15.65
CA ARG A 418 8.51 -27.83 -14.67
C ARG A 418 7.39 -28.39 -13.79
N TYR A 419 6.32 -27.64 -13.59
CA TYR A 419 5.24 -28.00 -12.65
C TYR A 419 3.88 -28.29 -13.34
N SER A 420 3.81 -28.28 -14.69
CA SER A 420 2.64 -28.75 -15.44
C SER A 420 2.69 -30.29 -15.71
N HIS A 421 3.76 -30.95 -15.34
CA HIS A 421 3.96 -32.41 -15.56
C HIS A 421 3.98 -33.20 -14.22
N GLY A 422 3.58 -32.63 -13.13
CA GLY A 422 3.36 -33.29 -11.85
C GLY A 422 2.00 -32.93 -11.27
#